data_22e165d9e929c31495d24a5a71ad5329
#
_entry.id   22e165d9e929c31495d24a5a71ad5329
#
_cell.length_a   1.000
_cell.length_b   1.000
_cell.length_c   1.000
_cell.angle_alpha   90.00
_cell.angle_beta   90.00
_cell.angle_gamma   90.00
#
_symmetry.space_group_name_H-M   'P 1'
#
loop_
_entity.id
_entity.type
_entity.pdbx_description
1 polymer ?
#
loop_
_entity_poly.entity_id
_entity_poly.type
_entity_poly.pdbx_seq_one_letter_code
_entity_poly.pdbx_strand_id
1 'polypeptide(L)'
;MKFGCKLEPILFSKRKGRIRVITHHKGNRMNRKENILHKVTTAVCALCAVFTLIAMILTHQYSRIPLAAVTVLLVLLPAILERLCGCRLSLPLFLFCLLYALGPMFGQCWNLYYTVAWWDKLLHISGGVLFAIVGMCLYQRLEPESKKPYMAAVFGLLFSVAVAVVWEFAEFAADCSLGMDMQDDMLITGIRSYMLGDAVGQTGSIENITSVIVNGQALPGYIDIGLIDTMLDLLLESTGAAVTCLLMGGRQPITWETGKRREKRHA
;
A
#
# COMPACT_ATOMS: atom_id res chain seq x y z
N MET A 1 24.76 15.12 13.19
CA MET A 1 23.46 15.69 13.55
C MET A 1 22.50 14.57 13.87
N LYS A 2 22.12 14.38 15.16
CA LYS A 2 21.14 13.33 15.57
C LYS A 2 19.75 13.94 15.42
N PHE A 3 19.00 13.57 14.41
CA PHE A 3 17.59 13.90 14.26
C PHE A 3 16.76 12.89 15.05
N GLY A 4 16.32 13.26 16.23
CA GLY A 4 15.38 12.48 17.01
C GLY A 4 13.94 12.91 16.70
N CYS A 5 13.23 12.13 15.91
CA CYS A 5 11.81 12.29 15.69
C CYS A 5 11.04 11.16 16.38
N LYS A 6 10.13 11.50 17.27
CA LYS A 6 9.23 10.55 17.95
C LYS A 6 7.87 10.61 17.28
N LEU A 7 7.47 9.53 16.63
CA LEU A 7 6.10 9.26 16.21
C LEU A 7 5.36 8.62 17.40
N GLU A 8 4.40 9.33 17.96
CA GLU A 8 3.54 8.81 19.03
C GLU A 8 2.23 8.20 18.49
N PRO A 9 1.56 7.32 19.26
CA PRO A 9 0.41 6.57 18.78
C PRO A 9 -0.75 7.48 18.37
N ILE A 10 -1.32 7.19 17.19
CA ILE A 10 -2.55 7.82 16.73
C ILE A 10 -3.72 7.19 17.50
N LEU A 11 -4.15 7.85 18.59
CA LEU A 11 -5.37 7.51 19.30
C LEU A 11 -6.48 8.48 18.91
N PHE A 12 -7.58 7.95 18.38
CA PHE A 12 -8.76 8.75 18.05
C PHE A 12 -9.62 8.95 19.31
N SER A 13 -9.66 10.17 19.85
CA SER A 13 -10.61 10.54 20.90
C SER A 13 -11.55 11.63 20.43
N LYS A 14 -12.87 11.39 20.55
CA LYS A 14 -13.93 12.31 20.14
C LYS A 14 -14.38 13.11 21.36
N ARG A 15 -13.95 14.38 21.49
CA ARG A 15 -14.51 15.32 22.44
C ARG A 15 -14.81 16.66 21.73
N LYS A 16 -16.08 17.09 21.76
CA LYS A 16 -16.59 18.34 21.14
C LYS A 16 -16.29 18.49 19.63
N GLY A 17 -16.66 17.50 18.81
CA GLY A 17 -16.61 17.62 17.36
C GLY A 17 -15.20 17.70 16.73
N ARG A 18 -14.13 17.54 17.51
CA ARG A 18 -12.74 17.45 17.04
C ARG A 18 -12.20 16.07 17.35
N ILE A 19 -11.78 15.35 16.33
CA ILE A 19 -10.90 14.20 16.53
C ILE A 19 -9.53 14.80 16.83
N ARG A 20 -9.11 14.76 18.09
CA ARG A 20 -7.71 15.05 18.44
C ARG A 20 -6.94 13.78 18.20
N VAL A 21 -5.95 13.85 17.33
CA VAL A 21 -4.82 12.93 17.39
C VAL A 21 -4.09 13.29 18.67
N ILE A 22 -4.31 12.50 19.73
CA ILE A 22 -3.66 12.77 21.02
C ILE A 22 -2.23 12.27 20.90
N THR A 23 -1.32 13.20 20.64
CA THR A 23 0.10 12.96 20.90
C THR A 23 0.32 13.17 22.39
N HIS A 24 0.48 12.12 23.14
CA HIS A 24 0.85 12.19 24.55
C HIS A 24 2.32 12.62 24.66
N HIS A 25 2.54 13.90 24.91
CA HIS A 25 3.85 14.44 25.21
C HIS A 25 4.14 14.31 26.72
N LYS A 26 4.64 13.17 27.12
CA LYS A 26 5.55 13.03 28.24
C LYS A 26 6.76 12.29 27.73
N GLY A 27 7.96 12.85 27.91
CA GLY A 27 9.22 12.22 27.59
C GLY A 27 9.31 10.83 28.22
N ASN A 28 8.56 9.91 27.68
CA ASN A 28 8.37 8.60 28.23
C ASN A 28 9.40 7.68 27.59
N ARG A 29 10.27 7.13 28.43
CA ARG A 29 10.89 5.85 28.14
C ARG A 29 9.75 4.96 27.64
N MET A 30 9.79 4.63 26.36
CA MET A 30 8.85 3.74 25.69
C MET A 30 8.50 2.58 26.61
N ASN A 31 7.22 2.25 26.70
CA ASN A 31 6.80 1.10 27.49
C ASN A 31 7.60 -0.11 26.97
N ARG A 32 8.43 -0.70 27.83
CA ARG A 32 9.28 -1.84 27.49
C ARG A 32 8.50 -2.95 26.78
N LYS A 33 7.21 -3.07 27.09
CA LYS A 33 6.28 -4.03 26.47
C LYS A 33 6.02 -3.73 25.00
N GLU A 34 5.79 -2.47 24.61
CA GLU A 34 5.57 -2.09 23.18
C GLU A 34 6.81 -2.33 22.33
N ASN A 35 8.00 -2.01 22.85
CA ASN A 35 9.25 -2.27 22.15
C ASN A 35 9.50 -3.77 21.95
N ILE A 36 9.16 -4.58 22.93
CA ILE A 36 9.24 -6.03 22.81
C ILE A 36 8.24 -6.50 21.77
N LEU A 37 7.01 -5.98 21.78
CA LEU A 37 5.96 -6.37 20.84
C LEU A 37 6.33 -6.04 19.39
N HIS A 38 6.86 -4.83 19.10
CA HIS A 38 7.37 -4.49 17.76
C HIS A 38 8.46 -5.47 17.29
N LYS A 39 9.40 -5.81 18.17
CA LYS A 39 10.47 -6.77 17.83
C LYS A 39 9.93 -8.18 17.58
N VAL A 40 9.04 -8.63 18.45
CA VAL A 40 8.45 -9.98 18.35
C VAL A 40 7.60 -10.10 17.10
N THR A 41 6.73 -9.13 16.82
CA THR A 41 5.89 -9.15 15.62
C THR A 41 6.73 -9.08 14.34
N THR A 42 7.75 -8.22 14.29
CA THR A 42 8.69 -8.19 13.15
C THR A 42 9.39 -9.54 12.98
N ALA A 43 9.88 -10.14 14.07
CA ALA A 43 10.56 -11.44 14.00
C ALA A 43 9.62 -12.55 13.51
N VAL A 44 8.38 -12.60 13.99
CA VAL A 44 7.38 -13.57 13.55
C VAL A 44 7.07 -13.39 12.07
N CYS A 45 6.83 -12.16 11.61
CA CYS A 45 6.57 -11.87 10.20
C CYS A 45 7.79 -12.19 9.31
N ALA A 46 9.01 -11.88 9.77
CA ALA A 46 10.22 -12.22 9.04
C ALA A 46 10.45 -13.73 8.97
N LEU A 47 10.19 -14.47 10.03
CA LEU A 47 10.25 -15.95 10.01
C LEU A 47 9.20 -16.53 9.04
N CYS A 48 8.00 -15.99 9.03
CA CYS A 48 6.95 -16.38 8.07
C CYS A 48 7.41 -16.15 6.61
N ALA A 49 7.98 -14.97 6.32
CA ALA A 49 8.48 -14.66 4.97
C ALA A 49 9.66 -15.56 4.57
N VAL A 50 10.61 -15.81 5.48
CA VAL A 50 11.73 -16.74 5.24
C VAL A 50 11.24 -18.17 5.04
N PHE A 51 10.29 -18.63 5.86
CA PHE A 51 9.67 -19.94 5.68
C PHE A 51 9.01 -20.08 4.30
N THR A 52 8.25 -19.05 3.87
CA THR A 52 7.64 -19.04 2.54
C THR A 52 8.69 -19.07 1.44
N LEU A 53 9.76 -18.29 1.56
CA LEU A 53 10.86 -18.29 0.59
C LEU A 53 11.50 -19.69 0.46
N ILE A 54 11.78 -20.35 1.59
CA ILE A 54 12.32 -21.71 1.61
C ILE A 54 11.32 -22.68 0.96
N ALA A 55 10.02 -22.56 1.29
CA ALA A 55 8.99 -23.40 0.71
C ALA A 55 8.93 -23.26 -0.82
N MET A 56 8.98 -22.03 -1.35
CA MET A 56 8.98 -21.78 -2.81
C MET A 56 10.22 -22.38 -3.50
N ILE A 57 11.39 -22.31 -2.86
CA ILE A 57 12.62 -22.95 -3.38
C ILE A 57 12.48 -24.49 -3.40
N LEU A 58 12.03 -25.09 -2.30
CA LEU A 58 11.92 -26.54 -2.18
C LEU A 58 10.82 -27.13 -3.08
N THR A 59 9.77 -26.36 -3.37
CA THR A 59 8.69 -26.77 -4.26
C THR A 59 8.92 -26.37 -5.73
N HIS A 60 10.10 -25.83 -6.06
CA HIS A 60 10.49 -25.40 -7.41
C HIS A 60 9.56 -24.35 -8.03
N GLN A 61 8.94 -23.49 -7.22
CA GLN A 61 8.06 -22.41 -7.65
C GLN A 61 8.88 -21.16 -8.00
N TYR A 62 9.71 -21.25 -9.03
CA TYR A 62 10.75 -20.25 -9.34
C TYR A 62 10.20 -18.85 -9.61
N SER A 63 9.04 -18.71 -10.26
CA SER A 63 8.39 -17.41 -10.52
C SER A 63 7.98 -16.67 -9.25
N ARG A 64 7.72 -17.39 -8.15
CA ARG A 64 7.28 -16.82 -6.86
C ARG A 64 8.43 -16.46 -5.92
N ILE A 65 9.65 -16.94 -6.19
CA ILE A 65 10.84 -16.69 -5.35
C ILE A 65 11.18 -15.20 -5.25
N PRO A 66 11.16 -14.38 -6.32
CA PRO A 66 11.49 -12.97 -6.24
C PRO A 66 10.59 -12.22 -5.26
N LEU A 67 9.27 -12.45 -5.33
CA LEU A 67 8.31 -11.80 -4.44
C LEU A 67 8.52 -12.22 -2.99
N ALA A 68 8.72 -13.52 -2.72
CA ALA A 68 9.01 -14.00 -1.36
C ALA A 68 10.31 -13.39 -0.81
N ALA A 69 11.36 -13.27 -1.61
CA ALA A 69 12.62 -12.67 -1.22
C ALA A 69 12.48 -11.16 -0.91
N VAL A 70 11.77 -10.42 -1.76
CA VAL A 70 11.49 -8.99 -1.54
C VAL A 70 10.66 -8.80 -0.27
N THR A 71 9.70 -9.68 0.01
CA THR A 71 8.87 -9.60 1.22
C THR A 71 9.70 -9.71 2.51
N VAL A 72 10.76 -10.54 2.53
CA VAL A 72 11.69 -10.59 3.69
C VAL A 72 12.30 -9.22 3.98
N LEU A 73 12.63 -8.43 2.96
CA LEU A 73 13.16 -7.08 3.11
C LEU A 73 12.06 -6.09 3.52
N LEU A 74 10.89 -6.16 2.90
CA LEU A 74 9.76 -5.27 3.17
C LEU A 74 9.25 -5.39 4.61
N VAL A 75 9.23 -6.59 5.18
CA VAL A 75 8.85 -6.81 6.59
C VAL A 75 9.82 -6.15 7.57
N LEU A 76 11.08 -5.98 7.21
CA LEU A 76 12.05 -5.27 8.04
C LEU A 76 11.97 -3.75 7.90
N LEU A 77 11.38 -3.25 6.81
CA LEU A 77 11.35 -1.83 6.46
C LEU A 77 10.72 -0.94 7.54
N PRO A 78 9.57 -1.26 8.19
CA PRO A 78 9.02 -0.41 9.26
C PRO A 78 9.98 -0.25 10.44
N ALA A 79 10.65 -1.32 10.85
CA ALA A 79 11.63 -1.28 11.95
C ALA A 79 12.91 -0.53 11.58
N ILE A 80 13.36 -0.63 10.31
CA ILE A 80 14.50 0.12 9.77
C ILE A 80 14.16 1.61 9.73
N LEU A 81 12.98 1.98 9.21
CA LEU A 81 12.52 3.36 9.13
C LEU A 81 12.39 4.00 10.52
N GLU A 82 11.81 3.28 11.50
CA GLU A 82 11.79 3.74 12.89
C GLU A 82 13.19 4.09 13.42
N ARG A 83 14.18 3.25 13.09
CA ARG A 83 15.55 3.43 13.55
C ARG A 83 16.26 4.58 12.83
N LEU A 84 16.13 4.66 11.50
CA LEU A 84 16.77 5.71 10.69
C LEU A 84 16.15 7.09 10.94
N CYS A 85 14.83 7.15 11.04
CA CYS A 85 14.10 8.38 11.28
C CYS A 85 14.12 8.81 12.76
N GLY A 86 14.56 7.93 13.68
CA GLY A 86 14.50 8.18 15.12
C GLY A 86 13.07 8.38 15.62
N CYS A 87 12.09 7.82 14.93
CA CYS A 87 10.68 7.94 15.24
C CYS A 87 10.06 6.56 15.53
N ARG A 88 8.86 6.55 16.12
CA ARG A 88 8.13 5.33 16.42
C ARG A 88 6.74 5.39 15.83
N LEU A 89 6.38 4.33 15.14
CA LEU A 89 5.02 4.11 14.68
C LEU A 89 4.15 3.66 15.86
N SER A 90 2.89 4.06 15.86
CA SER A 90 1.93 3.46 16.77
C SER A 90 1.80 1.97 16.48
N LEU A 91 1.55 1.16 17.52
CA LEU A 91 1.43 -0.29 17.33
C LEU A 91 0.41 -0.68 16.24
N PRO A 92 -0.81 -0.09 16.17
CA PRO A 92 -1.73 -0.42 15.10
C PRO A 92 -1.18 -0.11 13.70
N LEU A 93 -0.53 1.04 13.51
CA LEU A 93 0.06 1.41 12.23
C LEU A 93 1.27 0.51 11.89
N PHE A 94 2.08 0.16 12.88
CA PHE A 94 3.20 -0.76 12.72
C PHE A 94 2.73 -2.15 12.28
N LEU A 95 1.70 -2.69 12.94
CA LEU A 95 1.08 -3.96 12.56
C LEU A 95 0.45 -3.89 11.17
N PHE A 96 -0.20 -2.78 10.83
CA PHE A 96 -0.76 -2.57 9.51
C PHE A 96 0.32 -2.59 8.42
N CYS A 97 1.46 -1.93 8.64
CA CYS A 97 2.60 -1.99 7.71
C CYS A 97 3.13 -3.43 7.53
N LEU A 98 3.21 -4.20 8.62
CA LEU A 98 3.68 -5.59 8.56
C LEU A 98 2.69 -6.49 7.79
N LEU A 99 1.39 -6.38 8.08
CA LEU A 99 0.35 -7.16 7.41
C LEU A 99 0.27 -6.79 5.92
N TYR A 100 0.37 -5.50 5.61
CA TYR A 100 0.40 -5.04 4.23
C TYR A 100 1.63 -5.58 3.47
N ALA A 101 2.81 -5.58 4.10
CA ALA A 101 4.02 -6.13 3.50
C ALA A 101 3.93 -7.65 3.22
N LEU A 102 3.17 -8.40 4.03
CA LEU A 102 2.94 -9.84 3.82
C LEU A 102 1.83 -10.14 2.79
N GLY A 103 0.95 -9.17 2.54
CA GLY A 103 -0.25 -9.35 1.73
C GLY A 103 -0.01 -9.93 0.34
N PRO A 104 0.85 -9.32 -0.50
CA PRO A 104 1.16 -9.84 -1.84
C PRO A 104 1.80 -11.22 -1.81
N MET A 105 2.68 -11.48 -0.82
CA MET A 105 3.29 -12.79 -0.65
C MET A 105 2.24 -13.87 -0.34
N PHE A 106 1.28 -13.60 0.55
CA PHE A 106 0.18 -14.52 0.81
C PHE A 106 -0.72 -14.68 -0.41
N GLY A 107 -0.96 -13.57 -1.12
CA GLY A 107 -1.69 -13.57 -2.38
C GLY A 107 -1.12 -14.57 -3.37
N GLN A 108 0.12 -14.37 -3.75
CA GLN A 108 0.77 -15.11 -4.83
C GLN A 108 1.37 -16.46 -4.39
N CYS A 109 2.11 -16.50 -3.27
CA CYS A 109 2.79 -17.72 -2.85
C CYS A 109 1.85 -18.78 -2.25
N TRP A 110 0.77 -18.32 -1.58
CA TRP A 110 -0.22 -19.18 -0.94
C TRP A 110 -1.57 -19.19 -1.63
N ASN A 111 -1.63 -18.64 -2.85
CA ASN A 111 -2.79 -18.62 -3.75
C ASN A 111 -4.02 -17.90 -3.18
N LEU A 112 -3.86 -16.92 -2.26
CA LEU A 112 -5.02 -16.19 -1.74
C LEU A 112 -5.65 -15.29 -2.81
N TYR A 113 -4.93 -14.83 -3.82
CA TYR A 113 -5.51 -14.14 -4.98
C TYR A 113 -6.57 -14.99 -5.69
N TYR A 114 -6.35 -16.30 -5.79
CA TYR A 114 -7.25 -17.23 -6.49
C TYR A 114 -8.33 -17.85 -5.60
N THR A 115 -8.12 -17.89 -4.28
CA THR A 115 -9.05 -18.54 -3.34
C THR A 115 -9.94 -17.55 -2.60
N VAL A 116 -9.53 -16.28 -2.52
CA VAL A 116 -10.24 -15.21 -1.82
C VAL A 116 -10.45 -14.04 -2.78
N ALA A 117 -11.56 -14.04 -3.49
CA ALA A 117 -11.87 -13.11 -4.60
C ALA A 117 -11.71 -11.61 -4.29
N TRP A 118 -11.70 -11.21 -3.03
CA TRP A 118 -11.53 -9.82 -2.60
C TRP A 118 -10.15 -9.52 -2.00
N TRP A 119 -9.22 -10.51 -2.02
CA TRP A 119 -7.90 -10.36 -1.37
C TRP A 119 -7.10 -9.22 -1.97
N ASP A 120 -6.98 -9.22 -3.27
CA ASP A 120 -6.28 -8.20 -4.03
C ASP A 120 -6.92 -6.81 -3.84
N LYS A 121 -8.22 -6.71 -4.03
CA LYS A 121 -8.99 -5.46 -3.85
C LYS A 121 -8.86 -4.89 -2.44
N LEU A 122 -8.76 -5.76 -1.41
CA LEU A 122 -8.47 -5.34 -0.04
C LEU A 122 -7.07 -4.75 0.09
N LEU A 123 -6.07 -5.32 -0.59
CA LEU A 123 -4.71 -4.80 -0.56
C LEU A 123 -4.63 -3.42 -1.19
N HIS A 124 -5.23 -3.22 -2.37
CA HIS A 124 -5.23 -1.92 -3.04
C HIS A 124 -5.96 -0.84 -2.25
N ILE A 125 -7.16 -1.08 -1.74
CA ILE A 125 -7.87 -0.08 -0.91
C ILE A 125 -7.12 0.23 0.39
N SER A 126 -6.51 -0.79 1.01
CA SER A 126 -5.71 -0.61 2.23
C SER A 126 -4.38 0.10 1.96
N GLY A 127 -3.77 -0.14 0.79
CA GLY A 127 -2.62 0.60 0.28
C GLY A 127 -2.92 2.08 0.13
N GLY A 128 -4.06 2.41 -0.46
CA GLY A 128 -4.55 3.78 -0.57
C GLY A 128 -4.62 4.50 0.78
N VAL A 129 -5.17 3.83 1.79
CA VAL A 129 -5.21 4.36 3.17
C VAL A 129 -3.79 4.55 3.73
N LEU A 130 -2.94 3.54 3.62
CA LEU A 130 -1.60 3.55 4.19
C LEU A 130 -0.72 4.63 3.56
N PHE A 131 -0.63 4.64 2.22
CA PHE A 131 0.26 5.57 1.52
C PHE A 131 -0.25 7.00 1.54
N ALA A 132 -1.56 7.24 1.62
CA ALA A 132 -2.09 8.58 1.90
C ALA A 132 -1.62 9.11 3.26
N ILE A 133 -1.68 8.28 4.32
CA ILE A 133 -1.17 8.66 5.65
C ILE A 133 0.34 8.93 5.59
N VAL A 134 1.10 8.04 4.96
CA VAL A 134 2.56 8.20 4.80
C VAL A 134 2.89 9.49 4.04
N GLY A 135 2.19 9.76 2.94
CA GLY A 135 2.39 10.99 2.15
C GLY A 135 2.07 12.25 2.94
N MET A 136 0.95 12.28 3.67
CA MET A 136 0.62 13.41 4.56
C MET A 136 1.70 13.62 5.63
N CYS A 137 2.19 12.54 6.21
CA CYS A 137 3.28 12.61 7.19
C CYS A 137 4.57 13.14 6.56
N LEU A 138 4.90 12.69 5.36
CA LEU A 138 6.09 13.13 4.62
C LEU A 138 6.01 14.62 4.30
N TYR A 139 4.86 15.11 3.79
CA TYR A 139 4.65 16.53 3.53
C TYR A 139 4.88 17.39 4.77
N GLN A 140 4.30 16.99 5.91
CA GLN A 140 4.46 17.73 7.16
C GLN A 140 5.91 17.76 7.66
N ARG A 141 6.71 16.78 7.28
CA ARG A 141 8.15 16.77 7.57
C ARG A 141 8.96 17.70 6.67
N LEU A 142 8.59 17.75 5.40
CA LEU A 142 9.25 18.62 4.42
C LEU A 142 8.89 20.08 4.63
N GLU A 143 7.64 20.35 5.05
CA GLU A 143 7.08 21.68 5.25
C GLU A 143 6.48 21.85 6.65
N PRO A 144 7.31 21.84 7.73
CA PRO A 144 6.84 21.84 9.10
C PRO A 144 6.13 23.13 9.50
N GLU A 145 6.37 24.24 8.80
CA GLU A 145 5.74 25.53 9.04
C GLU A 145 4.45 25.75 8.24
N SER A 146 4.09 24.81 7.38
CA SER A 146 2.88 24.91 6.57
C SER A 146 1.63 24.89 7.46
N LYS A 147 0.84 25.96 7.36
CA LYS A 147 -0.47 26.08 8.02
C LYS A 147 -1.63 25.63 7.14
N LYS A 148 -1.34 24.99 6.00
CA LYS A 148 -2.34 24.59 4.99
C LYS A 148 -2.58 23.07 5.06
N PRO A 149 -3.51 22.59 5.92
CA PRO A 149 -3.73 21.16 6.11
C PRO A 149 -4.20 20.46 4.81
N TYR A 150 -4.90 21.18 3.92
CA TYR A 150 -5.32 20.64 2.64
C TYR A 150 -4.15 20.30 1.71
N MET A 151 -3.01 21.00 1.81
CA MET A 151 -1.83 20.69 1.01
C MET A 151 -1.23 19.34 1.41
N ALA A 152 -1.22 19.02 2.71
CA ALA A 152 -0.81 17.69 3.18
C ALA A 152 -1.75 16.60 2.64
N ALA A 153 -3.06 16.86 2.60
CA ALA A 153 -4.03 15.92 2.04
C ALA A 153 -3.83 15.72 0.53
N VAL A 154 -3.66 16.82 -0.23
CA VAL A 154 -3.37 16.73 -1.67
C VAL A 154 -2.06 15.96 -1.93
N PHE A 155 -1.00 16.28 -1.17
CA PHE A 155 0.26 15.56 -1.30
C PHE A 155 0.12 14.07 -0.95
N GLY A 156 -0.64 13.75 0.10
CA GLY A 156 -0.91 12.37 0.51
C GLY A 156 -1.66 11.58 -0.56
N LEU A 157 -2.68 12.19 -1.18
CA LEU A 157 -3.42 11.60 -2.30
C LEU A 157 -2.50 11.33 -3.50
N LEU A 158 -1.75 12.34 -3.94
CA LEU A 158 -0.84 12.21 -5.09
C LEU A 158 0.29 11.20 -4.82
N PHE A 159 0.81 11.19 -3.60
CA PHE A 159 1.82 10.23 -3.18
C PHE A 159 1.30 8.79 -3.24
N SER A 160 0.08 8.54 -2.74
CA SER A 160 -0.54 7.21 -2.79
C SER A 160 -0.75 6.76 -4.23
N VAL A 161 -1.33 7.61 -5.08
CA VAL A 161 -1.54 7.30 -6.51
C VAL A 161 -0.21 7.01 -7.21
N ALA A 162 0.86 7.78 -6.91
CA ALA A 162 2.17 7.52 -7.50
C ALA A 162 2.75 6.16 -7.07
N VAL A 163 2.55 5.76 -5.80
CA VAL A 163 2.97 4.43 -5.32
C VAL A 163 2.16 3.33 -6.00
N ALA A 164 0.84 3.51 -6.16
CA ALA A 164 -0.01 2.56 -6.89
C ALA A 164 0.50 2.34 -8.31
N VAL A 165 0.73 3.41 -9.08
CA VAL A 165 1.25 3.31 -10.45
C VAL A 165 2.60 2.60 -10.52
N VAL A 166 3.50 2.84 -9.55
CA VAL A 166 4.80 2.14 -9.49
C VAL A 166 4.59 0.66 -9.20
N TRP A 167 3.58 0.30 -8.39
CA TRP A 167 3.24 -1.09 -8.12
C TRP A 167 2.72 -1.78 -9.38
N GLU A 168 1.77 -1.19 -10.10
CA GLU A 168 1.27 -1.70 -11.39
C GLU A 168 2.40 -1.92 -12.41
N PHE A 169 3.37 -1.00 -12.47
CA PHE A 169 4.55 -1.21 -13.32
C PHE A 169 5.39 -2.42 -12.89
N ALA A 170 5.46 -2.70 -11.59
CA ALA A 170 6.18 -3.88 -11.09
C ALA A 170 5.43 -5.17 -11.41
N GLU A 171 4.10 -5.18 -11.33
CA GLU A 171 3.25 -6.31 -11.73
C GLU A 171 3.38 -6.59 -13.22
N PHE A 172 3.19 -5.59 -14.07
CA PHE A 172 3.40 -5.70 -15.52
C PHE A 172 4.81 -6.22 -15.89
N ALA A 173 5.85 -5.69 -15.22
CA ALA A 173 7.21 -6.17 -15.46
C ALA A 173 7.42 -7.61 -15.02
N ALA A 174 6.78 -8.06 -13.94
CA ALA A 174 6.82 -9.45 -13.47
C ALA A 174 6.12 -10.39 -14.46
N ASP A 175 4.97 -10.01 -14.97
CA ASP A 175 4.23 -10.78 -15.96
C ASP A 175 5.03 -10.94 -17.25
N CYS A 176 5.57 -9.85 -17.78
CA CYS A 176 6.39 -9.88 -19.00
C CYS A 176 7.73 -10.63 -18.84
N SER A 177 8.37 -10.56 -17.65
CA SER A 177 9.76 -11.01 -17.49
C SER A 177 9.89 -12.35 -16.77
N LEU A 178 8.95 -12.68 -15.88
CA LEU A 178 8.99 -13.86 -15.03
C LEU A 178 7.91 -14.89 -15.39
N GLY A 179 7.03 -14.57 -16.37
CA GLY A 179 5.90 -15.42 -16.76
C GLY A 179 4.93 -15.61 -15.59
N MET A 180 4.70 -14.54 -14.84
CA MET A 180 3.68 -14.47 -13.80
C MET A 180 2.35 -14.00 -14.40
N ASP A 181 1.32 -13.99 -13.61
CA ASP A 181 0.00 -13.41 -13.89
C ASP A 181 -0.39 -12.62 -12.64
N MET A 182 0.24 -11.45 -12.49
CA MET A 182 0.02 -10.57 -11.34
C MET A 182 -1.08 -9.55 -11.64
N GLN A 183 -1.19 -9.14 -12.92
CA GLN A 183 -2.31 -8.37 -13.45
C GLN A 183 -3.37 -9.37 -13.91
N ASP A 184 -4.30 -9.74 -13.02
CA ASP A 184 -5.26 -10.84 -13.20
C ASP A 184 -6.10 -10.65 -14.48
N ASP A 185 -5.99 -11.62 -15.40
CA ASP A 185 -6.67 -11.58 -16.69
C ASP A 185 -8.17 -11.82 -16.54
N MET A 186 -8.98 -10.92 -17.08
CA MET A 186 -10.43 -11.04 -17.08
C MET A 186 -10.99 -11.50 -18.42
N LEU A 187 -11.98 -12.42 -18.36
CA LEU A 187 -12.77 -12.78 -19.53
C LEU A 187 -13.86 -11.75 -19.76
N ILE A 188 -13.84 -11.10 -20.93
CA ILE A 188 -14.87 -10.16 -21.35
C ILE A 188 -15.75 -10.75 -22.44
N THR A 189 -17.04 -10.44 -22.38
CA THR A 189 -18.07 -10.97 -23.28
C THR A 189 -18.54 -9.94 -24.33
N GLY A 190 -17.97 -8.75 -24.29
CA GLY A 190 -18.28 -7.69 -25.26
C GLY A 190 -17.07 -6.78 -25.48
N ILE A 191 -16.78 -6.48 -26.72
CA ILE A 191 -15.73 -5.53 -27.12
C ILE A 191 -16.32 -4.43 -27.99
N ARG A 192 -15.80 -3.19 -27.79
CA ARG A 192 -16.10 -2.05 -28.65
C ARG A 192 -14.80 -1.41 -29.10
N SER A 193 -14.65 -1.22 -30.41
CA SER A 193 -13.40 -0.69 -30.97
C SER A 193 -13.67 0.11 -32.26
N TYR A 194 -12.82 1.09 -32.51
CA TYR A 194 -12.75 1.73 -33.82
C TYR A 194 -12.31 0.76 -34.93
N MET A 195 -11.59 -0.33 -34.58
CA MET A 195 -11.20 -1.36 -35.55
C MET A 195 -12.38 -2.19 -36.08
N LEU A 196 -13.51 -2.15 -35.39
CA LEU A 196 -14.74 -2.88 -35.72
C LEU A 196 -15.78 -1.96 -36.36
N GLY A 197 -15.48 -0.69 -36.58
CA GLY A 197 -16.38 0.28 -37.16
C GLY A 197 -16.31 0.28 -38.70
N ASP A 198 -17.43 0.62 -39.35
CA ASP A 198 -17.56 0.64 -40.83
C ASP A 198 -16.95 1.90 -41.47
N ALA A 199 -16.66 2.94 -40.67
CA ALA A 199 -16.09 4.21 -41.13
C ALA A 199 -15.12 4.82 -40.11
N VAL A 200 -14.26 5.72 -40.59
CA VAL A 200 -13.30 6.46 -39.74
C VAL A 200 -14.05 7.26 -38.67
N GLY A 201 -13.65 7.06 -37.41
CA GLY A 201 -14.28 7.75 -36.28
C GLY A 201 -15.57 7.09 -35.78
N GLN A 202 -15.99 5.96 -36.32
CA GLN A 202 -17.09 5.15 -35.83
C GLN A 202 -16.56 3.92 -35.10
N THR A 203 -17.21 3.56 -34.00
CA THR A 203 -16.94 2.32 -33.27
C THR A 203 -17.93 1.24 -33.65
N GLY A 204 -17.44 0.02 -33.92
CA GLY A 204 -18.27 -1.18 -33.95
C GLY A 204 -18.17 -1.93 -32.62
N SER A 205 -19.11 -2.85 -32.35
CA SER A 205 -19.09 -3.71 -31.17
C SER A 205 -19.39 -5.16 -31.54
N ILE A 206 -18.80 -6.07 -30.78
CA ILE A 206 -19.17 -7.49 -30.75
C ILE A 206 -19.65 -7.75 -29.33
N GLU A 207 -20.89 -8.21 -29.21
CA GLU A 207 -21.51 -8.49 -27.91
C GLU A 207 -21.77 -10.01 -27.78
N ASN A 208 -21.93 -10.47 -26.52
CA ASN A 208 -22.23 -11.87 -26.20
C ASN A 208 -21.17 -12.84 -26.75
N ILE A 209 -19.90 -12.49 -26.56
CA ILE A 209 -18.78 -13.38 -26.95
C ILE A 209 -18.81 -14.59 -26.03
N THR A 210 -19.03 -15.77 -26.60
CA THR A 210 -19.09 -17.05 -25.90
C THR A 210 -17.93 -17.98 -26.25
N SER A 211 -17.20 -17.66 -27.32
CA SER A 211 -16.02 -18.41 -27.74
C SER A 211 -15.08 -17.54 -28.54
N VAL A 212 -13.80 -17.65 -28.23
CA VAL A 212 -12.68 -17.07 -29.00
C VAL A 212 -11.69 -18.20 -29.27
N ILE A 213 -11.21 -18.32 -30.49
CA ILE A 213 -10.25 -19.38 -30.90
C ILE A 213 -8.87 -18.73 -31.07
N VAL A 214 -7.93 -19.14 -30.24
CA VAL A 214 -6.52 -18.71 -30.34
C VAL A 214 -5.67 -19.95 -30.65
N ASN A 215 -5.04 -19.97 -31.82
CA ASN A 215 -4.23 -21.12 -32.29
C ASN A 215 -4.92 -22.47 -32.16
N GLY A 216 -6.23 -22.53 -32.40
CA GLY A 216 -7.04 -23.76 -32.32
C GLY A 216 -7.56 -24.07 -30.89
N GLN A 217 -7.17 -23.34 -29.89
CA GLN A 217 -7.70 -23.47 -28.54
C GLN A 217 -8.91 -22.55 -28.37
N ALA A 218 -10.05 -23.13 -27.98
CA ALA A 218 -11.26 -22.35 -27.68
C ALA A 218 -11.22 -21.80 -26.24
N LEU A 219 -11.47 -20.50 -26.11
CA LEU A 219 -11.62 -19.80 -24.83
C LEU A 219 -13.08 -19.38 -24.67
N PRO A 220 -13.63 -19.33 -23.45
CA PRO A 220 -15.05 -18.98 -23.20
C PRO A 220 -15.34 -17.48 -23.31
N GLY A 221 -14.39 -16.65 -23.69
CA GLY A 221 -14.52 -15.21 -23.85
C GLY A 221 -13.24 -14.60 -24.37
N TYR A 222 -13.22 -13.29 -24.51
CA TYR A 222 -12.03 -12.52 -24.88
C TYR A 222 -11.22 -12.19 -23.62
N ILE A 223 -9.91 -12.40 -23.64
CA ILE A 223 -9.01 -12.08 -22.53
C ILE A 223 -8.52 -10.64 -22.67
N ASP A 224 -8.63 -9.83 -21.61
CA ASP A 224 -8.25 -8.42 -21.63
C ASP A 224 -6.78 -8.13 -21.33
N ILE A 225 -6.03 -9.15 -20.94
CA ILE A 225 -4.60 -9.09 -20.61
C ILE A 225 -4.32 -8.12 -19.44
N GLY A 226 -5.10 -8.20 -18.35
CA GLY A 226 -4.89 -7.45 -17.11
C GLY A 226 -5.26 -5.96 -17.11
N LEU A 227 -5.79 -5.41 -18.21
CA LEU A 227 -6.13 -3.97 -18.27
C LEU A 227 -7.24 -3.59 -17.28
N ILE A 228 -8.27 -4.43 -17.17
CA ILE A 228 -9.42 -4.15 -16.29
C ILE A 228 -8.96 -4.22 -14.83
N ASP A 229 -8.14 -5.20 -14.49
CA ASP A 229 -7.58 -5.38 -13.15
C ASP A 229 -6.77 -4.15 -12.74
N THR A 230 -5.74 -3.79 -13.49
CA THR A 230 -4.93 -2.58 -13.30
C THR A 230 -5.78 -1.32 -13.09
N MET A 231 -6.82 -1.10 -13.91
CA MET A 231 -7.67 0.08 -13.78
C MET A 231 -8.52 0.05 -12.52
N LEU A 232 -9.07 -1.11 -12.14
CA LEU A 232 -9.84 -1.26 -10.91
C LEU A 232 -8.97 -1.06 -9.68
N ASP A 233 -7.75 -1.54 -9.68
CA ASP A 233 -6.83 -1.44 -8.55
C ASP A 233 -6.34 -0.01 -8.32
N LEU A 234 -6.01 0.70 -9.39
CA LEU A 234 -5.73 2.15 -9.33
C LEU A 234 -6.94 2.94 -8.81
N LEU A 235 -8.17 2.57 -9.21
CA LEU A 235 -9.39 3.22 -8.71
C LEU A 235 -9.64 2.91 -7.23
N LEU A 236 -9.44 1.68 -6.79
CA LEU A 236 -9.62 1.27 -5.39
C LEU A 236 -8.60 1.94 -4.48
N GLU A 237 -7.33 1.96 -4.87
CA GLU A 237 -6.29 2.63 -4.12
C GLU A 237 -6.51 4.14 -4.06
N SER A 238 -6.85 4.77 -5.19
CA SER A 238 -7.21 6.19 -5.24
C SER A 238 -8.42 6.51 -4.36
N THR A 239 -9.41 5.63 -4.31
CA THR A 239 -10.60 5.78 -3.46
C THR A 239 -10.23 5.70 -1.98
N GLY A 240 -9.44 4.70 -1.58
CA GLY A 240 -8.93 4.57 -0.21
C GLY A 240 -8.14 5.80 0.22
N ALA A 241 -7.28 6.31 -0.66
CA ALA A 241 -6.50 7.52 -0.44
C ALA A 241 -7.39 8.77 -0.33
N ALA A 242 -8.34 8.95 -1.24
CA ALA A 242 -9.25 10.10 -1.25
C ALA A 242 -10.11 10.15 0.02
N VAL A 243 -10.73 9.02 0.41
CA VAL A 243 -11.51 8.92 1.65
C VAL A 243 -10.64 9.27 2.87
N THR A 244 -9.41 8.75 2.95
CA THR A 244 -8.47 9.04 4.03
C THR A 244 -8.13 10.53 4.08
N CYS A 245 -7.81 11.13 2.93
CA CYS A 245 -7.48 12.55 2.81
C CYS A 245 -8.68 13.45 3.16
N LEU A 246 -9.90 13.11 2.76
CA LEU A 246 -11.10 13.84 3.14
C LEU A 246 -11.38 13.76 4.65
N LEU A 247 -11.20 12.59 5.25
CA LEU A 247 -11.41 12.41 6.68
C LEU A 247 -10.35 13.09 7.54
N MET A 248 -9.11 13.19 7.07
CA MET A 248 -7.97 13.72 7.81
C MET A 248 -7.56 15.13 7.37
N GLY A 249 -7.73 15.49 6.11
CA GLY A 249 -7.21 16.71 5.49
C GLY A 249 -7.87 18.03 5.92
N GLY A 250 -9.11 17.98 6.44
CA GLY A 250 -9.79 19.16 7.03
C GLY A 250 -9.39 19.44 8.47
N ARG A 251 -8.46 18.69 9.04
CA ARG A 251 -8.04 18.79 10.44
C ARG A 251 -6.69 19.44 10.54
N GLN A 252 -6.44 20.10 11.67
CA GLN A 252 -5.13 20.72 11.95
C GLN A 252 -4.02 19.70 11.68
N PRO A 253 -2.89 20.12 11.08
CA PRO A 253 -1.79 19.23 10.80
C PRO A 253 -1.45 18.42 12.04
N ILE A 254 -1.08 17.16 11.84
CA ILE A 254 -0.51 16.30 12.88
C ILE A 254 0.72 17.05 13.35
N THR A 255 0.61 17.77 14.49
CA THR A 255 1.71 18.58 14.98
C THR A 255 2.78 17.64 15.53
N TRP A 256 3.83 17.51 14.76
CA TRP A 256 5.07 16.90 15.23
C TRP A 256 5.73 17.90 16.17
N GLU A 257 5.57 17.76 17.48
CA GLU A 257 6.42 18.50 18.41
C GLU A 257 7.85 17.94 18.30
N THR A 258 8.64 18.58 17.45
CA THR A 258 10.10 18.45 17.57
C THR A 258 10.47 18.96 18.94
N GLY A 259 11.06 18.08 19.76
CA GLY A 259 11.56 18.46 21.08
C GLY A 259 12.67 19.49 20.96
N LYS A 260 12.33 20.76 20.71
CA LYS A 260 13.23 21.87 20.93
C LYS A 260 13.46 21.92 22.44
N ARG A 261 14.68 21.57 22.87
CA ARG A 261 15.20 21.94 24.20
C ARG A 261 14.90 23.43 24.39
N ARG A 262 14.03 23.74 25.35
CA ARG A 262 14.00 25.05 25.94
C ARG A 262 15.39 25.25 26.56
N GLU A 263 16.27 25.93 25.86
CA GLU A 263 17.40 26.60 26.53
C GLU A 263 16.78 27.56 27.53
N LYS A 264 16.94 27.23 28.81
CA LYS A 264 16.69 28.17 29.91
C LYS A 264 17.63 29.35 29.64
N ARG A 265 17.08 30.44 29.17
CA ARG A 265 17.73 31.75 29.35
C ARG A 265 17.74 32.02 30.86
N HIS A 266 18.85 31.76 31.49
CA HIS A 266 19.23 32.43 32.71
C HIS A 266 19.97 33.69 32.26
N ALA A 267 19.33 34.81 32.40
CA ALA A 267 19.93 36.13 32.60
C ALA A 267 19.36 36.70 33.90
#